data_e8c6b92a225cef531b968a86fb7ad578
#
_entry.id   e8c6b92a225cef531b968a86fb7ad578
#
_cell.length_a   1.000
_cell.length_b   1.000
_cell.length_c   1.000
_cell.angle_alpha   90.00
_cell.angle_beta   90.00
_cell.angle_gamma   90.00
#
_symmetry.space_group_name_H-M   'P 1'
#
loop_
_entity.id
_entity.type
_entity.pdbx_description
1 polymer ?
#
loop_
_entity_poly.entity_id
_entity_poly.type
_entity_poly.pdbx_seq_one_letter_code
_entity_poly.pdbx_strand_id
1 'polypeptide(L)'
;AVENADSPDYLFVTLDIGKDQKAGKIKLSFKKGKFFQKISYELKERSENSAIRKGFDQSDVFYLIMPDRFANGDISNDTTANTLEGTDRNNSNGRHGGDIAGMISKLDYLQTLGVTTIWPTPLWESNHVKNTYHGYACTDFYNIDPRYGNNLLYKQFADECHKRGLKLVMDVVPNHCSISHPWIQNLPLKDWIHPAPKTPGRALAISAWNDPYVSEKDFLLNKDGWFSPLMPDLNQNNEKVLRYLVQNTIWWIEYAGLDGLRVDTYPYCEREQIAKWTKAIMDEYPYLNIVGEVWQPQVSSVAYWQKDARNYDGYNSYLPCVMDFPLMDAMQDAFAAHNPNRGRHLNKLYASLAQDYLYAHPYN
;
A
#
# COMPACT_ATOMS: atom_id res chain seq x y z
N ALA A 1 22.71 17.82 0.36
CA ALA A 1 23.48 17.39 -0.83
C ALA A 1 22.62 17.55 -2.09
N VAL A 2 23.25 17.63 -3.26
CA VAL A 2 22.58 17.69 -4.57
C VAL A 2 23.26 16.68 -5.47
N GLU A 3 22.47 15.81 -6.08
CA GLU A 3 22.95 14.74 -6.94
C GLU A 3 22.18 14.74 -8.27
N ASN A 4 22.89 14.56 -9.37
CA ASN A 4 22.25 14.44 -10.68
C ASN A 4 21.56 13.06 -10.80
N ALA A 5 20.42 13.04 -11.45
CA ALA A 5 19.81 11.83 -11.95
C ALA A 5 20.42 11.40 -13.30
N ASP A 6 20.10 10.21 -13.79
CA ASP A 6 20.47 9.78 -15.14
C ASP A 6 19.71 10.61 -16.20
N SER A 7 18.44 10.88 -15.92
CA SER A 7 17.63 11.78 -16.74
C SER A 7 17.93 13.24 -16.38
N PRO A 8 18.09 14.13 -17.37
CA PRO A 8 18.30 15.55 -17.14
C PRO A 8 17.11 16.29 -16.53
N ASP A 9 15.95 15.67 -16.50
CA ASP A 9 14.70 16.27 -15.99
C ASP A 9 14.54 16.09 -14.47
N TYR A 10 15.45 15.31 -13.82
CA TYR A 10 15.42 15.05 -12.39
C TYR A 10 16.69 15.51 -11.69
N LEU A 11 16.52 15.94 -10.46
CA LEU A 11 17.59 16.30 -9.56
C LEU A 11 17.26 15.81 -8.15
N PHE A 12 18.15 15.05 -7.53
CA PHE A 12 17.98 14.63 -6.15
C PHE A 12 18.55 15.69 -5.20
N VAL A 13 17.72 16.17 -4.30
CA VAL A 13 18.10 17.15 -3.28
C VAL A 13 17.88 16.55 -1.91
N THR A 14 18.96 16.27 -1.20
CA THR A 14 18.91 15.79 0.18
C THR A 14 19.02 16.98 1.14
N LEU A 15 18.04 17.13 1.99
CA LEU A 15 18.01 18.12 3.07
C LEU A 15 18.24 17.41 4.41
N ASP A 16 19.23 17.87 5.16
CA ASP A 16 19.42 17.47 6.55
C ASP A 16 18.64 18.45 7.44
N ILE A 17 17.60 17.94 8.06
CA ILE A 17 16.74 18.74 8.94
C ILE A 17 17.18 18.51 10.39
N GLY A 18 17.69 19.56 11.01
CA GLY A 18 18.07 19.51 12.43
C GLY A 18 16.87 19.24 13.34
N LYS A 19 17.10 18.58 14.47
CA LYS A 19 16.03 18.22 15.42
C LYS A 19 15.25 19.42 15.95
N ASP A 20 15.90 20.58 16.06
CA ASP A 20 15.30 21.82 16.56
C ASP A 20 14.76 22.71 15.43
N GLN A 21 14.75 22.22 14.19
CA GLN A 21 14.26 22.98 13.04
C GLN A 21 12.75 23.15 13.16
N LYS A 22 12.31 24.40 13.27
CA LYS A 22 10.87 24.72 13.27
C LYS A 22 10.26 24.56 11.87
N ALA A 23 8.99 24.24 11.83
CA ALA A 23 8.20 24.27 10.60
C ALA A 23 8.29 25.64 9.93
N GLY A 24 8.20 25.64 8.59
CA GLY A 24 8.28 26.88 7.81
C GLY A 24 8.72 26.64 6.39
N LYS A 25 8.90 27.71 5.64
CA LYS A 25 9.30 27.65 4.22
C LYS A 25 10.81 27.72 4.07
N ILE A 26 11.38 26.68 3.48
CA ILE A 26 12.79 26.60 3.10
C ILE A 26 12.89 27.06 1.63
N LYS A 27 13.72 28.06 1.36
CA LYS A 27 13.96 28.56 0.00
C LYS A 27 15.17 27.85 -0.61
N LEU A 28 14.94 27.05 -1.63
CA LEU A 28 15.99 26.40 -2.41
C LEU A 28 16.25 27.23 -3.67
N SER A 29 17.52 27.53 -3.93
CA SER A 29 17.94 28.30 -5.11
C SER A 29 18.86 27.45 -5.96
N PHE A 30 18.48 27.23 -7.22
CA PHE A 30 19.25 26.46 -8.19
C PHE A 30 19.82 27.42 -9.23
N LYS A 31 21.13 27.29 -9.53
CA LYS A 31 21.84 28.10 -10.54
C LYS A 31 22.67 27.20 -11.42
N LYS A 32 22.48 27.33 -12.74
CA LYS A 32 23.32 26.67 -13.76
C LYS A 32 23.59 27.68 -14.88
N GLY A 33 24.81 28.21 -14.93
CA GLY A 33 25.15 29.29 -15.87
C GLY A 33 24.29 30.54 -15.67
N LYS A 34 23.51 30.90 -16.70
CA LYS A 34 22.54 32.02 -16.65
C LYS A 34 21.17 31.61 -16.14
N PHE A 35 20.91 30.30 -16.00
CA PHE A 35 19.65 29.79 -15.49
C PHE A 35 19.63 29.94 -13.97
N PHE A 36 18.53 30.46 -13.44
CA PHE A 36 18.27 30.60 -12.01
C PHE A 36 16.83 30.27 -11.68
N GLN A 37 16.61 29.29 -10.77
CA GLN A 37 15.30 28.89 -10.31
C GLN A 37 15.24 28.93 -8.78
N LYS A 38 14.13 29.42 -8.24
CA LYS A 38 13.82 29.34 -6.81
C LYS A 38 12.62 28.44 -6.60
N ILE A 39 12.74 27.53 -5.63
CA ILE A 39 11.66 26.66 -5.19
C ILE A 39 11.46 26.89 -3.69
N SER A 40 10.21 27.00 -3.28
CA SER A 40 9.84 27.05 -1.87
C SER A 40 9.41 25.66 -1.43
N TYR A 41 10.19 25.04 -0.55
CA TYR A 41 9.84 23.78 0.10
C TYR A 41 9.23 24.08 1.46
N GLU A 42 8.04 23.56 1.74
CA GLU A 42 7.37 23.74 3.03
C GLU A 42 7.69 22.57 3.95
N LEU A 43 8.44 22.85 5.02
CA LEU A 43 8.58 21.94 6.13
C LEU A 43 7.36 22.12 7.05
N LYS A 44 6.50 21.11 7.07
CA LYS A 44 5.29 21.12 7.90
C LYS A 44 5.63 20.72 9.34
N GLU A 45 4.83 21.23 10.27
CA GLU A 45 4.86 20.77 11.64
C GLU A 45 4.20 19.39 11.73
N ARG A 46 4.79 18.50 12.54
CA ARG A 46 4.17 17.21 12.85
C ARG A 46 2.99 17.42 13.79
N SER A 47 1.97 16.58 13.63
CA SER A 47 0.86 16.57 14.58
C SER A 47 1.38 16.22 15.98
N GLU A 48 0.88 16.91 16.99
CA GLU A 48 1.21 16.59 18.36
C GLU A 48 0.90 15.11 18.66
N ASN A 49 1.86 14.43 19.31
CA ASN A 49 1.74 13.01 19.66
C ASN A 49 1.61 12.04 18.47
N SER A 50 1.91 12.45 17.24
CA SER A 50 1.81 11.56 16.07
C SER A 50 2.63 10.27 16.22
N ALA A 51 3.84 10.36 16.79
CA ALA A 51 4.73 9.22 17.01
C ALA A 51 4.20 8.19 18.05
N ILE A 52 3.27 8.59 18.92
CA ILE A 52 2.67 7.70 19.93
C ILE A 52 1.20 7.37 19.61
N ARG A 53 0.73 7.68 18.41
CA ARG A 53 -0.62 7.34 17.97
C ARG A 53 -0.79 5.81 17.98
N LYS A 54 -1.84 5.37 18.67
CA LYS A 54 -2.20 3.97 18.73
C LYS A 54 -2.94 3.57 17.44
N GLY A 55 -2.41 2.58 16.74
CA GLY A 55 -3.01 2.01 15.54
C GLY A 55 -4.15 1.05 15.84
N PHE A 56 -4.53 0.27 14.81
CA PHE A 56 -5.48 -0.82 14.98
C PHE A 56 -4.87 -1.98 15.78
N ASP A 57 -5.71 -2.80 16.38
CA ASP A 57 -5.33 -4.02 17.11
C ASP A 57 -6.40 -5.12 16.97
N GLN A 58 -6.23 -6.24 17.68
CA GLN A 58 -7.13 -7.39 17.64
C GLN A 58 -8.57 -7.10 18.09
N SER A 59 -8.84 -5.96 18.68
CA SER A 59 -10.19 -5.55 19.06
C SER A 59 -10.96 -4.87 17.92
N ASP A 60 -10.30 -4.60 16.80
CA ASP A 60 -10.87 -3.87 15.70
C ASP A 60 -11.62 -4.77 14.71
N VAL A 61 -12.72 -4.25 14.20
CA VAL A 61 -13.51 -4.84 13.13
C VAL A 61 -13.28 -4.05 11.86
N PHE A 62 -12.54 -4.66 10.93
CA PHE A 62 -12.21 -4.05 9.64
C PHE A 62 -13.35 -4.16 8.64
N TYR A 63 -13.56 -3.08 7.90
CA TYR A 63 -14.43 -3.07 6.73
C TYR A 63 -13.65 -2.62 5.50
N LEU A 64 -13.44 -3.54 4.57
CA LEU A 64 -12.84 -3.24 3.27
C LEU A 64 -13.85 -2.51 2.40
N ILE A 65 -13.47 -1.35 1.88
CA ILE A 65 -14.26 -0.59 0.92
C ILE A 65 -13.52 -0.55 -0.43
N MET A 66 -14.22 -0.91 -1.50
CA MET A 66 -13.84 -0.52 -2.85
C MET A 66 -14.57 0.79 -3.17
N PRO A 67 -13.90 1.95 -3.10
CA PRO A 67 -14.57 3.26 -3.12
C PRO A 67 -15.46 3.45 -4.33
N ASP A 68 -14.96 3.11 -5.52
CA ASP A 68 -15.69 3.21 -6.79
C ASP A 68 -17.04 2.46 -6.79
N ARG A 69 -17.20 1.43 -5.94
CA ARG A 69 -18.38 0.54 -5.87
C ARG A 69 -19.25 0.79 -4.65
N PHE A 70 -18.85 1.65 -3.73
CA PHE A 70 -19.50 1.76 -2.44
C PHE A 70 -20.61 2.81 -2.44
N ALA A 71 -20.28 4.06 -2.64
CA ALA A 71 -21.25 5.17 -2.66
C ALA A 71 -20.69 6.34 -3.47
N ASN A 72 -21.53 6.93 -4.31
CA ASN A 72 -21.22 8.14 -5.04
C ASN A 72 -21.80 9.34 -4.27
N GLY A 73 -20.95 10.25 -3.85
CA GLY A 73 -21.33 11.46 -3.12
C GLY A 73 -21.23 12.73 -3.94
N ASP A 74 -20.43 12.71 -5.01
CA ASP A 74 -20.23 13.83 -5.93
C ASP A 74 -20.18 13.35 -7.38
N ILE A 75 -21.31 13.40 -8.06
CA ILE A 75 -21.44 13.00 -9.47
C ILE A 75 -20.60 13.86 -10.42
N SER A 76 -20.13 15.04 -10.00
CA SER A 76 -19.34 15.93 -10.83
C SER A 76 -17.91 15.43 -11.05
N ASN A 77 -17.42 14.54 -10.18
CA ASN A 77 -16.09 13.95 -10.27
C ASN A 77 -16.05 12.57 -10.98
N ASP A 78 -17.20 11.99 -11.32
CA ASP A 78 -17.31 10.67 -11.98
C ASP A 78 -16.39 10.53 -13.20
N THR A 79 -16.26 11.62 -13.95
CA THR A 79 -15.37 11.73 -15.13
C THR A 79 -14.73 13.11 -15.13
N THR A 80 -13.40 13.17 -15.17
CA THR A 80 -12.65 14.43 -15.19
C THR A 80 -11.92 14.62 -16.51
N ALA A 81 -11.69 15.89 -16.90
CA ALA A 81 -11.04 16.21 -18.17
C ALA A 81 -9.60 15.67 -18.31
N ASN A 82 -8.93 15.42 -17.18
CA ASN A 82 -7.52 15.01 -17.14
C ASN A 82 -7.34 13.50 -16.89
N THR A 83 -8.42 12.72 -16.85
CA THR A 83 -8.36 11.26 -16.67
C THR A 83 -8.75 10.52 -17.93
N LEU A 84 -8.04 9.42 -18.20
CA LEU A 84 -8.19 8.66 -19.45
C LEU A 84 -9.45 7.77 -19.43
N GLU A 85 -9.81 7.19 -18.27
CA GLU A 85 -11.01 6.38 -18.10
C GLU A 85 -12.12 7.19 -17.44
N GLY A 86 -13.27 7.26 -18.09
CA GLY A 86 -14.49 7.81 -17.52
C GLY A 86 -15.39 6.73 -16.90
N THR A 87 -16.57 7.16 -16.45
CA THR A 87 -17.57 6.27 -15.85
C THR A 87 -18.26 5.37 -16.90
N ASP A 88 -18.34 4.09 -16.60
CA ASP A 88 -19.09 3.07 -17.38
C ASP A 88 -19.71 2.05 -16.43
N ARG A 89 -20.89 2.34 -15.91
CA ARG A 89 -21.61 1.50 -14.92
C ARG A 89 -22.18 0.21 -15.52
N ASN A 90 -22.21 0.09 -16.83
CA ASN A 90 -22.68 -1.14 -17.52
C ASN A 90 -21.55 -2.17 -17.64
N ASN A 91 -20.33 -1.76 -17.46
CA ASN A 91 -19.15 -2.59 -17.49
C ASN A 91 -18.70 -2.95 -16.08
N SER A 92 -18.70 -4.23 -15.73
CA SER A 92 -18.24 -4.70 -14.41
C SER A 92 -16.79 -4.32 -14.09
N ASN A 93 -15.97 -4.09 -15.11
CA ASN A 93 -14.57 -3.64 -15.00
C ASN A 93 -14.40 -2.13 -15.24
N GLY A 94 -15.47 -1.40 -15.55
CA GLY A 94 -15.47 0.05 -15.69
C GLY A 94 -15.60 0.76 -14.36
N ARG A 95 -15.41 2.06 -14.35
CA ARG A 95 -15.67 2.89 -13.15
C ARG A 95 -17.16 3.11 -12.95
N HIS A 96 -17.58 3.10 -11.68
CA HIS A 96 -18.98 3.29 -11.29
C HIS A 96 -19.22 4.62 -10.55
N GLY A 97 -18.16 5.36 -10.19
CA GLY A 97 -18.24 6.71 -9.69
C GLY A 97 -18.43 6.85 -8.17
N GLY A 98 -18.25 5.78 -7.39
CA GLY A 98 -18.16 5.92 -5.93
C GLY A 98 -16.89 6.68 -5.54
N ASP A 99 -16.96 7.47 -4.44
CA ASP A 99 -15.94 8.44 -4.08
C ASP A 99 -15.80 8.66 -2.56
N ILE A 100 -14.89 9.53 -2.15
CA ILE A 100 -14.63 9.86 -0.74
C ILE A 100 -15.85 10.58 -0.12
N ALA A 101 -16.53 11.45 -0.84
CA ALA A 101 -17.73 12.13 -0.34
C ALA A 101 -18.84 11.12 -0.04
N GLY A 102 -19.00 10.11 -0.91
CA GLY A 102 -19.91 8.98 -0.70
C GLY A 102 -19.52 8.15 0.53
N MET A 103 -18.22 7.85 0.71
CA MET A 103 -17.75 7.14 1.91
C MET A 103 -18.05 7.93 3.18
N ILE A 104 -17.78 9.24 3.21
CA ILE A 104 -18.09 10.11 4.36
C ILE A 104 -19.60 10.06 4.69
N SER A 105 -20.46 10.08 3.67
CA SER A 105 -21.91 10.04 3.85
C SER A 105 -22.44 8.75 4.48
N LYS A 106 -21.63 7.69 4.50
CA LYS A 106 -21.99 6.35 5.02
C LYS A 106 -21.28 5.98 6.33
N LEU A 107 -20.51 6.88 6.93
CA LEU A 107 -19.77 6.58 8.17
C LEU A 107 -20.69 6.18 9.32
N ASP A 108 -21.85 6.83 9.48
CA ASP A 108 -22.81 6.49 10.54
C ASP A 108 -23.41 5.09 10.33
N TYR A 109 -23.63 4.68 9.06
CA TYR A 109 -24.03 3.32 8.73
C TYR A 109 -22.96 2.29 9.14
N LEU A 110 -21.70 2.55 8.80
CA LEU A 110 -20.57 1.67 9.15
C LEU A 110 -20.40 1.56 10.67
N GLN A 111 -20.49 2.67 11.39
CA GLN A 111 -20.43 2.68 12.85
C GLN A 111 -21.59 1.86 13.45
N THR A 112 -22.83 2.02 12.95
CA THR A 112 -23.99 1.25 13.39
C THR A 112 -23.84 -0.24 13.11
N LEU A 113 -23.14 -0.61 12.03
CA LEU A 113 -22.82 -2.01 11.70
C LEU A 113 -21.82 -2.63 12.67
N GLY A 114 -21.15 -1.83 13.51
CA GLY A 114 -20.13 -2.29 14.46
C GLY A 114 -18.70 -2.28 13.89
N VAL A 115 -18.49 -1.63 12.73
CA VAL A 115 -17.16 -1.41 12.18
C VAL A 115 -16.38 -0.46 13.08
N THR A 116 -15.11 -0.73 13.31
CA THR A 116 -14.20 0.14 14.06
C THR A 116 -13.05 0.67 13.21
N THR A 117 -12.73 -0.02 12.12
CA THR A 117 -11.61 0.34 11.24
C THR A 117 -12.03 0.25 9.76
N ILE A 118 -11.80 1.32 9.04
CA ILE A 118 -12.11 1.41 7.61
C ILE A 118 -10.83 1.27 6.81
N TRP A 119 -10.85 0.40 5.81
CA TRP A 119 -9.77 0.15 4.87
C TRP A 119 -10.30 0.29 3.43
N PRO A 120 -10.15 1.46 2.78
CA PRO A 120 -10.41 1.61 1.35
C PRO A 120 -9.29 0.95 0.53
N THR A 121 -9.63 0.37 -0.64
CA THR A 121 -8.61 0.06 -1.65
C THR A 121 -7.87 1.34 -2.06
N PRO A 122 -6.68 1.26 -2.72
CA PRO A 122 -5.86 2.44 -2.96
C PRO A 122 -6.63 3.59 -3.62
N LEU A 123 -6.49 4.78 -3.05
CA LEU A 123 -7.13 6.01 -3.51
C LEU A 123 -6.18 6.91 -4.29
N TRP A 124 -4.91 6.55 -4.39
CA TRP A 124 -3.93 7.28 -5.19
C TRP A 124 -4.35 7.36 -6.66
N GLU A 125 -3.89 8.39 -7.34
CA GLU A 125 -4.17 8.55 -8.77
C GLU A 125 -3.78 7.29 -9.55
N SER A 126 -4.73 6.83 -10.37
CA SER A 126 -4.59 5.64 -11.20
C SER A 126 -5.07 5.99 -12.62
N ASN A 127 -4.29 6.82 -13.33
CA ASN A 127 -4.69 7.40 -14.60
C ASN A 127 -4.19 6.58 -15.80
N HIS A 128 -4.92 5.53 -16.13
CA HIS A 128 -4.73 4.74 -17.35
C HIS A 128 -6.07 4.45 -18.03
N VAL A 129 -6.03 3.79 -19.20
CA VAL A 129 -7.19 3.77 -20.13
C VAL A 129 -8.37 2.90 -19.71
N LYS A 130 -8.19 1.97 -18.77
CA LYS A 130 -9.25 1.02 -18.34
C LYS A 130 -8.91 0.35 -17.01
N ASN A 131 -9.96 -0.13 -16.30
CA ASN A 131 -9.83 -0.87 -15.05
C ASN A 131 -9.19 -0.07 -13.91
N THR A 132 -9.32 1.26 -13.90
CA THR A 132 -8.71 2.10 -12.87
C THR A 132 -9.44 2.07 -11.53
N TYR A 133 -10.64 1.48 -11.51
CA TYR A 133 -11.53 1.42 -10.35
C TYR A 133 -10.92 0.76 -9.12
N HIS A 134 -9.96 -0.17 -9.30
CA HIS A 134 -9.36 -0.89 -8.18
C HIS A 134 -8.24 -0.12 -7.47
N GLY A 135 -7.59 0.87 -8.13
CA GLY A 135 -6.58 1.75 -7.53
C GLY A 135 -5.15 1.19 -7.43
N TYR A 136 -4.92 -0.12 -7.68
CA TYR A 136 -3.61 -0.76 -7.46
C TYR A 136 -2.55 -0.43 -8.52
N ALA A 137 -2.87 0.25 -9.61
CA ALA A 137 -1.92 0.68 -10.64
C ALA A 137 -1.69 2.21 -10.56
N CYS A 138 -0.91 2.63 -9.58
CA CYS A 138 -0.72 4.03 -9.22
C CYS A 138 0.09 4.81 -10.27
N THR A 139 -0.37 6.02 -10.60
CA THR A 139 0.35 6.97 -11.48
C THR A 139 0.89 8.19 -10.74
N ASP A 140 0.44 8.43 -9.51
CA ASP A 140 0.98 9.46 -8.61
C ASP A 140 0.78 9.04 -7.14
N PHE A 141 1.88 8.85 -6.41
CA PHE A 141 1.86 8.40 -5.02
C PHE A 141 1.56 9.51 -4.01
N TYR A 142 1.49 10.77 -4.42
CA TYR A 142 1.24 11.92 -3.53
C TYR A 142 -0.12 12.59 -3.74
N ASN A 143 -0.87 12.15 -4.76
CA ASN A 143 -2.18 12.71 -5.05
C ASN A 143 -3.27 11.65 -5.03
N ILE A 144 -4.39 12.00 -4.42
CA ILE A 144 -5.63 11.24 -4.52
C ILE A 144 -6.17 11.38 -5.95
N ASP A 145 -6.70 10.30 -6.51
CA ASP A 145 -7.33 10.29 -7.82
C ASP A 145 -8.48 11.30 -7.87
N PRO A 146 -8.48 12.22 -8.84
CA PRO A 146 -9.47 13.29 -8.90
C PRO A 146 -10.91 12.77 -9.03
N ARG A 147 -11.12 11.52 -9.48
CA ARG A 147 -12.42 10.85 -9.52
C ARG A 147 -12.87 10.32 -8.14
N TYR A 148 -11.99 10.31 -7.16
CA TYR A 148 -12.35 10.06 -5.75
C TYR A 148 -12.41 11.35 -4.94
N GLY A 149 -11.84 12.46 -5.44
CA GLY A 149 -11.75 13.73 -4.76
C GLY A 149 -10.34 14.34 -4.79
N ASN A 150 -9.81 14.69 -3.63
CA ASN A 150 -8.45 15.26 -3.51
C ASN A 150 -7.86 15.01 -2.12
N ASN A 151 -6.60 15.41 -1.94
CA ASN A 151 -5.89 15.22 -0.68
C ASN A 151 -6.60 15.87 0.53
N LEU A 152 -7.19 17.06 0.36
CA LEU A 152 -7.90 17.73 1.45
C LEU A 152 -9.16 16.96 1.86
N LEU A 153 -9.90 16.43 0.89
CA LEU A 153 -11.09 15.63 1.15
C LEU A 153 -10.70 14.28 1.81
N TYR A 154 -9.56 13.69 1.42
CA TYR A 154 -9.05 12.49 2.09
C TYR A 154 -8.68 12.76 3.55
N LYS A 155 -8.02 13.89 3.82
CA LYS A 155 -7.76 14.29 5.21
C LYS A 155 -9.09 14.53 5.97
N GLN A 156 -10.06 15.18 5.36
CA GLN A 156 -11.38 15.35 5.96
C GLN A 156 -12.07 14.01 6.25
N PHE A 157 -11.91 13.01 5.37
CA PHE A 157 -12.43 11.67 5.59
C PHE A 157 -11.82 11.02 6.85
N ALA A 158 -10.50 11.16 7.04
CA ALA A 158 -9.84 10.70 8.27
C ALA A 158 -10.39 11.44 9.50
N ASP A 159 -10.50 12.75 9.45
CA ASP A 159 -11.05 13.56 10.53
C ASP A 159 -12.50 13.16 10.88
N GLU A 160 -13.33 12.85 9.87
CA GLU A 160 -14.72 12.38 10.04
C GLU A 160 -14.79 10.94 10.62
N CYS A 161 -13.85 10.07 10.25
CA CYS A 161 -13.70 8.76 10.89
C CYS A 161 -13.38 8.92 12.40
N HIS A 162 -12.36 9.73 12.72
CA HIS A 162 -11.92 9.95 14.10
C HIS A 162 -13.01 10.57 14.99
N LYS A 163 -13.81 11.50 14.48
CA LYS A 163 -14.96 12.06 15.21
C LYS A 163 -15.99 11.01 15.63
N ARG A 164 -16.04 9.89 14.94
CA ARG A 164 -16.94 8.75 15.21
C ARG A 164 -16.27 7.60 15.97
N GLY A 165 -14.99 7.78 16.35
CA GLY A 165 -14.19 6.73 16.98
C GLY A 165 -13.82 5.60 16.01
N LEU A 166 -13.89 5.86 14.68
CA LEU A 166 -13.45 4.95 13.65
C LEU A 166 -11.98 5.21 13.33
N LYS A 167 -11.24 4.16 13.04
CA LYS A 167 -9.85 4.21 12.54
C LYS A 167 -9.83 4.18 11.01
N LEU A 168 -8.79 4.78 10.43
CA LEU A 168 -8.56 4.74 8.99
C LEU A 168 -7.21 4.09 8.68
N VAL A 169 -7.25 3.01 7.89
CA VAL A 169 -6.10 2.29 7.37
C VAL A 169 -5.92 2.63 5.90
N MET A 170 -4.72 3.04 5.50
CA MET A 170 -4.40 3.29 4.11
C MET A 170 -3.81 2.04 3.45
N ASP A 171 -4.32 1.72 2.26
CA ASP A 171 -3.75 0.69 1.38
C ASP A 171 -2.57 1.29 0.59
N VAL A 172 -1.37 0.73 0.77
CA VAL A 172 -0.15 1.19 0.13
C VAL A 172 0.45 0.10 -0.76
N VAL A 173 0.98 0.51 -1.90
CA VAL A 173 1.48 -0.40 -2.95
C VAL A 173 2.98 -0.12 -3.19
N PRO A 174 3.90 -0.66 -2.37
CA PRO A 174 5.33 -0.38 -2.52
C PRO A 174 6.00 -1.22 -3.62
N ASN A 175 5.36 -2.27 -4.11
CA ASN A 175 5.96 -3.21 -5.06
C ASN A 175 6.07 -2.64 -6.48
N HIS A 176 5.04 -1.98 -6.98
CA HIS A 176 4.93 -1.59 -8.38
C HIS A 176 4.25 -0.24 -8.57
N CYS A 177 4.35 0.29 -9.78
CA CYS A 177 3.54 1.43 -10.23
C CYS A 177 2.76 1.06 -11.50
N SER A 178 1.97 1.98 -12.05
CA SER A 178 1.34 1.80 -13.36
C SER A 178 2.35 1.91 -14.49
N ILE A 179 2.14 1.17 -15.58
CA ILE A 179 2.84 1.39 -16.86
C ILE A 179 2.61 2.81 -17.41
N SER A 180 1.54 3.48 -16.99
CA SER A 180 1.22 4.86 -17.33
C SER A 180 1.85 5.88 -16.38
N HIS A 181 2.60 5.45 -15.35
CA HIS A 181 3.29 6.38 -14.46
C HIS A 181 4.30 7.21 -15.25
N PRO A 182 4.44 8.53 -15.01
CA PRO A 182 5.39 9.39 -15.72
C PRO A 182 6.83 8.89 -15.72
N TRP A 183 7.25 8.18 -14.67
CA TRP A 183 8.57 7.55 -14.60
C TRP A 183 8.84 6.60 -15.75
N ILE A 184 7.83 5.87 -16.24
CA ILE A 184 8.04 4.87 -17.30
C ILE A 184 8.47 5.52 -18.63
N GLN A 185 8.02 6.74 -18.88
CA GLN A 185 8.45 7.52 -20.05
C GLN A 185 9.82 8.15 -19.87
N ASN A 186 10.21 8.45 -18.63
CA ASN A 186 11.44 9.13 -18.30
C ASN A 186 11.89 8.75 -16.88
N LEU A 187 12.68 7.68 -16.78
CA LEU A 187 13.16 7.17 -15.49
C LEU A 187 14.15 8.16 -14.85
N PRO A 188 14.02 8.47 -13.55
CA PRO A 188 15.01 9.24 -12.83
C PRO A 188 16.41 8.61 -12.87
N LEU A 189 16.48 7.29 -12.64
CA LEU A 189 17.67 6.45 -12.76
C LEU A 189 17.31 5.22 -13.60
N LYS A 190 18.28 4.66 -14.33
CA LYS A 190 18.08 3.51 -15.23
C LYS A 190 17.59 2.26 -14.50
N ASP A 191 17.95 2.13 -13.23
CA ASP A 191 17.59 1.04 -12.34
C ASP A 191 16.45 1.40 -11.38
N TRP A 192 15.61 2.39 -11.73
CA TRP A 192 14.43 2.79 -10.95
C TRP A 192 13.36 1.71 -10.88
N ILE A 193 13.23 0.95 -11.96
CA ILE A 193 12.36 -0.23 -12.10
C ILE A 193 13.19 -1.41 -12.58
N HIS A 194 12.75 -2.62 -12.28
CA HIS A 194 13.31 -3.81 -12.91
C HIS A 194 12.93 -3.89 -14.39
N PRO A 195 13.81 -4.41 -15.25
CA PRO A 195 13.49 -4.60 -16.67
C PRO A 195 12.26 -5.49 -16.84
N ALA A 196 11.45 -5.20 -17.85
CA ALA A 196 10.34 -6.07 -18.20
C ALA A 196 10.84 -7.52 -18.41
N PRO A 197 10.17 -8.51 -17.82
CA PRO A 197 10.56 -9.90 -18.00
C PRO A 197 10.46 -10.29 -19.48
N LYS A 198 11.47 -11.01 -20.00
CA LYS A 198 11.52 -11.45 -21.39
C LYS A 198 10.34 -12.37 -21.76
N THR A 199 9.81 -13.08 -20.78
CA THR A 199 8.59 -13.87 -20.91
C THR A 199 7.49 -13.12 -20.15
N PRO A 200 6.34 -12.82 -20.78
CA PRO A 200 5.21 -12.27 -20.04
C PRO A 200 4.84 -13.26 -18.93
N GLY A 201 5.13 -12.91 -17.72
CA GLY A 201 4.91 -13.78 -16.57
C GLY A 201 4.69 -12.89 -15.36
N ARG A 202 3.61 -13.19 -14.67
CA ARG A 202 3.36 -12.77 -13.31
C ARG A 202 4.52 -13.22 -12.43
N ALA A 203 4.90 -12.44 -11.47
CA ALA A 203 5.60 -12.95 -10.31
C ALA A 203 4.71 -14.03 -9.67
N LEU A 204 5.00 -15.30 -9.95
CA LEU A 204 4.05 -16.39 -9.69
C LEU A 204 4.29 -17.11 -8.38
N ALA A 205 5.51 -17.02 -7.86
CA ALA A 205 5.92 -17.87 -6.77
C ALA A 205 6.17 -17.04 -5.51
N ILE A 206 5.11 -16.52 -4.90
CA ILE A 206 5.20 -15.81 -3.62
C ILE A 206 5.82 -16.63 -2.48
N SER A 207 5.91 -17.95 -2.62
CA SER A 207 6.68 -18.83 -1.74
C SER A 207 8.18 -18.86 -2.07
N ALA A 208 8.63 -18.24 -3.15
CA ALA A 208 10.04 -18.35 -3.59
C ALA A 208 11.05 -17.86 -2.56
N TRP A 209 10.70 -16.87 -1.75
CA TRP A 209 11.57 -16.34 -0.70
C TRP A 209 11.80 -17.32 0.46
N ASN A 210 10.83 -18.15 0.78
CA ASN A 210 10.87 -19.09 1.91
C ASN A 210 10.97 -20.56 1.49
N ASP A 211 11.12 -20.82 0.20
CA ASP A 211 11.35 -22.17 -0.34
C ASP A 211 12.88 -22.44 -0.50
N PRO A 212 13.47 -23.31 0.32
CA PRO A 212 14.91 -23.62 0.24
C PRO A 212 15.29 -24.37 -1.04
N TYR A 213 14.33 -24.83 -1.83
CA TYR A 213 14.53 -25.61 -3.06
C TYR A 213 14.06 -24.88 -4.31
N VAL A 214 13.75 -23.59 -4.19
CA VAL A 214 13.29 -22.78 -5.33
C VAL A 214 14.30 -22.79 -6.47
N SER A 215 13.83 -22.89 -7.70
CA SER A 215 14.71 -22.74 -8.88
C SER A 215 15.15 -21.28 -9.01
N GLU A 216 16.38 -21.06 -9.50
CA GLU A 216 16.90 -19.72 -9.75
C GLU A 216 15.96 -18.91 -10.65
N LYS A 217 15.38 -19.56 -11.66
CA LYS A 217 14.44 -18.92 -12.59
C LYS A 217 13.18 -18.43 -11.87
N ASP A 218 12.59 -19.24 -11.01
CA ASP A 218 11.37 -18.89 -10.29
C ASP A 218 11.65 -17.83 -9.23
N PHE A 219 12.82 -17.94 -8.56
CA PHE A 219 13.29 -16.94 -7.62
C PHE A 219 13.45 -15.56 -8.27
N LEU A 220 14.15 -15.49 -9.42
CA LEU A 220 14.35 -14.23 -10.15
C LEU A 220 13.02 -13.67 -10.70
N LEU A 221 12.12 -14.56 -11.15
CA LEU A 221 10.81 -14.12 -11.61
C LEU A 221 9.97 -13.51 -10.46
N ASN A 222 10.05 -14.10 -9.28
CA ASN A 222 9.37 -13.55 -8.11
C ASN A 222 9.98 -12.23 -7.65
N LYS A 223 11.32 -12.17 -7.67
CA LYS A 223 12.09 -11.05 -7.15
C LYS A 223 12.03 -9.80 -8.05
N ASP A 224 12.24 -10.01 -9.37
CA ASP A 224 12.42 -8.93 -10.35
C ASP A 224 11.26 -8.86 -11.37
N GLY A 225 10.30 -9.78 -11.27
CA GLY A 225 9.21 -9.90 -12.23
C GLY A 225 8.11 -8.87 -11.99
N TRP A 226 7.58 -8.30 -13.06
CA TRP A 226 6.44 -7.40 -12.97
C TRP A 226 5.19 -8.14 -12.48
N PHE A 227 4.42 -7.51 -11.59
CA PHE A 227 3.18 -8.09 -11.09
C PHE A 227 2.18 -8.39 -12.23
N SER A 228 2.14 -7.50 -13.22
CA SER A 228 1.44 -7.70 -14.49
C SER A 228 2.14 -6.88 -15.59
N PRO A 229 1.83 -7.11 -16.88
CA PRO A 229 2.37 -6.27 -17.95
C PRO A 229 2.02 -4.77 -17.82
N LEU A 230 1.03 -4.42 -17.00
CA LEU A 230 0.62 -3.05 -16.74
C LEU A 230 1.14 -2.49 -15.41
N MET A 231 1.87 -3.30 -14.65
CA MET A 231 2.37 -2.96 -13.30
C MET A 231 3.87 -3.25 -13.19
N PRO A 232 4.71 -2.32 -13.72
CA PRO A 232 6.17 -2.37 -13.61
C PRO A 232 6.64 -2.45 -12.17
N ASP A 233 7.58 -3.35 -11.92
CA ASP A 233 8.17 -3.58 -10.61
C ASP A 233 9.17 -2.49 -10.25
N LEU A 234 9.01 -1.89 -9.06
CA LEU A 234 9.92 -0.87 -8.53
C LEU A 234 11.16 -1.55 -7.92
N ASN A 235 12.34 -1.11 -8.31
CA ASN A 235 13.58 -1.64 -7.75
C ASN A 235 13.89 -1.03 -6.38
N GLN A 236 13.39 -1.65 -5.31
CA GLN A 236 13.65 -1.19 -3.94
C GLN A 236 15.13 -1.36 -3.51
N ASN A 237 15.96 -2.12 -4.25
CA ASN A 237 17.41 -2.13 -4.02
C ASN A 237 18.07 -0.80 -4.38
N ASN A 238 17.45 0.03 -5.21
CA ASN A 238 17.87 1.39 -5.39
C ASN A 238 17.49 2.23 -4.17
N GLU A 239 18.50 2.77 -3.47
CA GLU A 239 18.31 3.53 -2.23
C GLU A 239 17.40 4.76 -2.40
N LYS A 240 17.35 5.36 -3.59
CA LYS A 240 16.47 6.52 -3.86
C LYS A 240 15.01 6.07 -3.96
N VAL A 241 14.75 4.91 -4.57
CA VAL A 241 13.41 4.30 -4.62
C VAL A 241 12.95 3.94 -3.21
N LEU A 242 13.76 3.22 -2.45
CA LEU A 242 13.41 2.85 -1.08
C LEU A 242 13.14 4.09 -0.22
N ARG A 243 13.99 5.10 -0.30
CA ARG A 243 13.82 6.37 0.43
C ARG A 243 12.53 7.09 0.01
N TYR A 244 12.22 7.12 -1.29
CA TYR A 244 10.98 7.71 -1.78
C TYR A 244 9.76 7.02 -1.17
N LEU A 245 9.73 5.68 -1.15
CA LEU A 245 8.61 4.90 -0.59
C LEU A 245 8.46 5.12 0.92
N VAL A 246 9.56 5.15 1.67
CA VAL A 246 9.54 5.45 3.11
C VAL A 246 9.00 6.85 3.37
N GLN A 247 9.53 7.86 2.67
CA GLN A 247 9.10 9.25 2.85
C GLN A 247 7.65 9.49 2.43
N ASN A 248 7.20 8.85 1.34
CA ASN A 248 5.83 8.90 0.90
C ASN A 248 4.88 8.36 1.98
N THR A 249 5.21 7.21 2.55
CA THR A 249 4.39 6.59 3.59
C THR A 249 4.32 7.44 4.87
N ILE A 250 5.47 7.95 5.35
CA ILE A 250 5.52 8.85 6.50
C ILE A 250 4.70 10.13 6.23
N TRP A 251 4.81 10.66 5.01
CA TRP A 251 4.05 11.86 4.62
C TRP A 251 2.53 11.62 4.72
N TRP A 252 2.03 10.47 4.24
CA TRP A 252 0.61 10.15 4.31
C TRP A 252 0.13 9.91 5.75
N ILE A 253 0.94 9.22 6.58
CA ILE A 253 0.63 9.01 8.00
C ILE A 253 0.45 10.36 8.71
N GLU A 254 1.35 11.31 8.49
CA GLU A 254 1.29 12.64 9.09
C GLU A 254 0.20 13.51 8.48
N TYR A 255 0.07 13.50 7.15
CA TYR A 255 -0.87 14.36 6.43
C TYR A 255 -2.33 14.04 6.75
N ALA A 256 -2.69 12.77 6.71
CA ALA A 256 -4.05 12.32 6.93
C ALA A 256 -4.32 11.91 8.39
N GLY A 257 -3.28 11.64 9.18
CA GLY A 257 -3.46 11.15 10.54
C GLY A 257 -3.87 9.68 10.60
N LEU A 258 -3.24 8.83 9.77
CA LEU A 258 -3.62 7.42 9.63
C LEU A 258 -3.42 6.61 10.91
N ASP A 259 -4.26 5.59 11.11
CA ASP A 259 -4.23 4.66 12.24
C ASP A 259 -3.58 3.32 11.89
N GLY A 260 -3.16 3.14 10.66
CA GLY A 260 -2.48 1.95 10.20
C GLY A 260 -2.30 1.91 8.71
N LEU A 261 -1.60 0.85 8.26
CA LEU A 261 -1.36 0.58 6.86
C LEU A 261 -1.75 -0.85 6.52
N ARG A 262 -2.31 -1.05 5.33
CA ARG A 262 -2.34 -2.35 4.66
C ARG A 262 -1.36 -2.30 3.50
N VAL A 263 -0.48 -3.27 3.41
CA VAL A 263 0.56 -3.31 2.39
C VAL A 263 0.22 -4.35 1.35
N ASP A 264 -0.03 -3.87 0.14
CA ASP A 264 -0.32 -4.70 -1.03
C ASP A 264 0.88 -5.53 -1.44
N THR A 265 0.65 -6.76 -1.88
CA THR A 265 1.66 -7.64 -2.49
C THR A 265 2.99 -7.68 -1.72
N TYR A 266 2.96 -7.72 -0.38
CA TYR A 266 4.14 -7.62 0.48
C TYR A 266 5.28 -8.58 0.08
N PRO A 267 5.04 -9.88 -0.21
CA PRO A 267 6.09 -10.83 -0.59
C PRO A 267 6.65 -10.66 -2.01
N TYR A 268 6.10 -9.77 -2.80
CA TYR A 268 6.60 -9.50 -4.15
C TYR A 268 7.71 -8.44 -4.16
N CYS A 269 7.81 -7.66 -3.08
CA CYS A 269 8.89 -6.69 -2.91
C CYS A 269 10.24 -7.39 -2.68
N GLU A 270 11.32 -6.65 -2.91
CA GLU A 270 12.65 -7.07 -2.46
C GLU A 270 12.66 -7.32 -0.95
N ARG A 271 12.85 -8.56 -0.54
CA ARG A 271 12.66 -9.05 0.83
C ARG A 271 13.37 -8.20 1.89
N GLU A 272 14.66 -7.95 1.68
CA GLU A 272 15.48 -7.19 2.62
C GLU A 272 15.11 -5.69 2.63
N GLN A 273 14.63 -5.17 1.52
CA GLN A 273 14.30 -3.74 1.41
C GLN A 273 12.91 -3.44 1.97
N ILE A 274 11.95 -4.34 1.77
CA ILE A 274 10.63 -4.18 2.39
C ILE A 274 10.72 -4.31 3.92
N ALA A 275 11.62 -5.15 4.43
CA ALA A 275 11.91 -5.22 5.86
C ALA A 275 12.50 -3.90 6.38
N LYS A 276 13.41 -3.26 5.64
CA LYS A 276 13.95 -1.93 5.98
C LYS A 276 12.87 -0.86 5.93
N TRP A 277 11.99 -0.90 4.92
CA TRP A 277 10.84 0.00 4.83
C TRP A 277 9.93 -0.16 6.04
N THR A 278 9.52 -1.38 6.37
CA THR A 278 8.66 -1.67 7.53
C THR A 278 9.30 -1.20 8.82
N LYS A 279 10.60 -1.54 9.01
CA LYS A 279 11.35 -1.13 10.19
C LYS A 279 11.40 0.40 10.33
N ALA A 280 11.66 1.13 9.25
CA ALA A 280 11.73 2.58 9.26
C ALA A 280 10.40 3.22 9.69
N ILE A 281 9.27 2.68 9.24
CA ILE A 281 7.94 3.15 9.64
C ILE A 281 7.66 2.81 11.11
N MET A 282 7.98 1.58 11.55
CA MET A 282 7.72 1.13 12.91
C MET A 282 8.65 1.79 13.93
N ASP A 283 9.89 2.14 13.56
CA ASP A 283 10.79 2.92 14.41
C ASP A 283 10.27 4.35 14.64
N GLU A 284 9.62 4.93 13.62
CA GLU A 284 9.04 6.27 13.69
C GLU A 284 7.69 6.29 14.42
N TYR A 285 6.89 5.21 14.27
CA TYR A 285 5.54 5.06 14.82
C TYR A 285 5.40 3.72 15.54
N PRO A 286 6.03 3.53 16.72
CA PRO A 286 6.11 2.21 17.36
C PRO A 286 4.76 1.65 17.84
N TYR A 287 3.72 2.46 17.89
CA TYR A 287 2.35 2.06 18.28
C TYR A 287 1.38 2.01 17.11
N LEU A 288 1.83 2.38 15.91
CA LEU A 288 1.05 2.15 14.70
C LEU A 288 1.07 0.66 14.35
N ASN A 289 0.07 0.19 13.59
CA ASN A 289 0.07 -1.19 13.12
C ASN A 289 0.10 -1.26 11.59
N ILE A 290 0.73 -2.31 11.07
CA ILE A 290 0.85 -2.57 9.64
C ILE A 290 0.45 -4.02 9.40
N VAL A 291 -0.51 -4.25 8.48
CA VAL A 291 -0.86 -5.58 8.01
C VAL A 291 -0.40 -5.77 6.57
N GLY A 292 0.37 -6.83 6.32
CA GLY A 292 0.85 -7.18 4.98
C GLY A 292 -0.01 -8.22 4.30
N GLU A 293 -0.28 -8.02 3.02
CA GLU A 293 -0.91 -9.04 2.20
C GLU A 293 0.11 -10.12 1.85
N VAL A 294 -0.06 -11.29 2.45
CA VAL A 294 0.73 -12.49 2.15
C VAL A 294 -0.25 -13.59 1.71
N TRP A 295 -0.66 -13.54 0.46
CA TRP A 295 -1.68 -14.45 -0.06
C TRP A 295 -1.10 -15.85 -0.32
N GLN A 296 -1.05 -16.65 0.72
CA GLN A 296 -0.56 -18.03 0.72
C GLN A 296 -1.58 -18.97 1.40
N PRO A 297 -1.72 -20.19 0.87
CA PRO A 297 -2.66 -21.16 1.45
C PRO A 297 -2.14 -21.88 2.71
N GLN A 298 -0.85 -21.77 3.03
CA GLN A 298 -0.24 -22.44 4.19
C GLN A 298 0.09 -21.46 5.30
N VAL A 299 -0.32 -21.74 6.53
CA VAL A 299 0.00 -20.94 7.72
C VAL A 299 1.50 -20.71 7.87
N SER A 300 2.34 -21.73 7.64
CA SER A 300 3.79 -21.59 7.74
C SER A 300 4.37 -20.58 6.74
N SER A 301 3.81 -20.52 5.52
CA SER A 301 4.24 -19.56 4.50
C SER A 301 3.81 -18.13 4.80
N VAL A 302 2.65 -17.96 5.44
CA VAL A 302 2.19 -16.64 5.92
C VAL A 302 2.97 -16.20 7.14
N ALA A 303 3.14 -17.09 8.13
CA ALA A 303 3.86 -16.82 9.38
C ALA A 303 5.32 -16.41 9.15
N TYR A 304 5.97 -16.91 8.10
CA TYR A 304 7.33 -16.51 7.71
C TYR A 304 7.50 -15.00 7.62
N TRP A 305 6.48 -14.28 7.17
CA TRP A 305 6.51 -12.84 6.96
C TRP A 305 6.13 -12.02 8.19
N GLN A 306 5.75 -12.66 9.29
CA GLN A 306 5.45 -11.91 10.50
C GLN A 306 6.74 -11.55 11.25
N LYS A 307 6.73 -10.39 11.90
CA LYS A 307 7.79 -9.96 12.82
C LYS A 307 8.12 -11.04 13.84
N ASP A 308 9.40 -11.24 14.12
CA ASP A 308 9.94 -12.17 15.10
C ASP A 308 9.61 -13.65 14.82
N ALA A 309 9.17 -14.00 13.58
CA ALA A 309 9.01 -15.38 13.16
C ALA A 309 10.33 -16.14 13.27
N ARG A 310 10.24 -17.42 13.70
CA ARG A 310 11.42 -18.30 13.83
C ARG A 310 11.80 -18.90 12.48
N ASN A 311 12.28 -18.06 11.58
CA ASN A 311 12.64 -18.45 10.24
C ASN A 311 13.99 -19.19 10.22
N TYR A 312 14.11 -20.24 9.39
CA TYR A 312 15.31 -21.07 9.27
C TYR A 312 16.53 -20.28 8.76
N ASP A 313 16.30 -19.20 8.01
CA ASP A 313 17.30 -18.31 7.41
C ASP A 313 17.58 -17.05 8.26
N GLY A 314 16.91 -16.92 9.41
CA GLY A 314 17.05 -15.77 10.31
C GLY A 314 16.40 -14.47 9.82
N TYR A 315 15.61 -14.52 8.73
CA TYR A 315 14.93 -13.34 8.22
C TYR A 315 13.89 -12.79 9.21
N ASN A 316 13.86 -11.48 9.38
CA ASN A 316 12.83 -10.76 10.13
C ASN A 316 12.30 -9.60 9.28
N SER A 317 11.03 -9.64 8.97
CA SER A 317 10.35 -8.62 8.18
C SER A 317 10.06 -7.31 8.94
N TYR A 318 10.06 -7.37 10.28
CA TYR A 318 9.52 -6.33 11.17
C TYR A 318 8.03 -6.05 10.99
N LEU A 319 7.31 -6.83 10.19
CA LEU A 319 5.89 -6.67 9.90
C LEU A 319 5.04 -7.16 11.07
N PRO A 320 4.29 -6.29 11.76
CA PRO A 320 3.55 -6.69 12.95
C PRO A 320 2.46 -7.72 12.66
N CYS A 321 1.67 -7.47 11.59
CA CYS A 321 0.52 -8.30 11.24
C CYS A 321 0.62 -8.84 9.82
N VAL A 322 0.06 -10.01 9.60
CA VAL A 322 -0.15 -10.62 8.29
C VAL A 322 -1.63 -10.96 8.10
N MET A 323 -2.12 -10.90 6.87
CA MET A 323 -3.49 -11.33 6.57
C MET A 323 -3.57 -12.86 6.58
N ASP A 324 -4.46 -13.42 7.40
CA ASP A 324 -4.62 -14.87 7.55
C ASP A 324 -5.49 -15.47 6.42
N PHE A 325 -4.89 -15.57 5.22
CA PHE A 325 -5.54 -16.20 4.07
C PHE A 325 -5.86 -17.68 4.29
N PRO A 326 -5.03 -18.50 4.98
CA PRO A 326 -5.40 -19.88 5.32
C PRO A 326 -6.71 -19.99 6.08
N LEU A 327 -6.93 -19.09 7.06
CA LEU A 327 -8.19 -19.06 7.82
C LEU A 327 -9.35 -18.58 6.95
N MET A 328 -9.13 -17.54 6.12
CA MET A 328 -10.14 -17.06 5.16
C MET A 328 -10.60 -18.18 4.22
N ASP A 329 -9.68 -18.90 3.61
CA ASP A 329 -9.97 -20.02 2.70
C ASP A 329 -10.71 -21.14 3.45
N ALA A 330 -10.28 -21.45 4.67
CA ALA A 330 -10.95 -22.45 5.52
C ALA A 330 -12.39 -22.04 5.90
N MET A 331 -12.61 -20.74 6.17
CA MET A 331 -13.95 -20.19 6.42
C MET A 331 -14.84 -20.26 5.18
N GLN A 332 -14.32 -19.84 4.03
CA GLN A 332 -15.08 -19.95 2.77
C GLN A 332 -15.46 -21.40 2.47
N ASP A 333 -14.54 -22.34 2.62
CA ASP A 333 -14.83 -23.77 2.45
C ASP A 333 -15.82 -24.30 3.50
N ALA A 334 -15.74 -23.86 4.77
CA ALA A 334 -16.61 -24.32 5.85
C ALA A 334 -18.06 -23.90 5.65
N PHE A 335 -18.29 -22.71 5.08
CA PHE A 335 -19.63 -22.14 4.91
C PHE A 335 -20.13 -22.17 3.47
N ALA A 336 -19.35 -22.70 2.52
CA ALA A 336 -19.80 -22.88 1.14
C ALA A 336 -20.88 -23.92 1.01
N ALA A 337 -22.12 -23.51 0.81
CA ALA A 337 -23.35 -24.33 0.86
C ALA A 337 -23.48 -25.39 -0.25
N HIS A 338 -22.55 -25.51 -1.20
CA HIS A 338 -22.83 -26.15 -2.49
C HIS A 338 -21.96 -27.35 -2.88
N ASN A 339 -21.18 -27.94 -1.96
CA ASN A 339 -20.45 -29.16 -2.33
C ASN A 339 -20.68 -30.29 -1.33
N PRO A 340 -21.74 -31.12 -1.54
CA PRO A 340 -22.08 -32.23 -0.65
C PRO A 340 -20.98 -33.32 -0.57
N ASN A 341 -20.04 -33.34 -1.54
CA ASN A 341 -18.93 -34.31 -1.55
C ASN A 341 -17.69 -33.86 -0.77
N ARG A 342 -17.67 -32.63 -0.25
CA ARG A 342 -16.58 -32.09 0.59
C ARG A 342 -16.91 -32.11 2.09
N GLY A 343 -17.71 -33.04 2.58
CA GLY A 343 -18.31 -33.17 3.89
C GLY A 343 -17.44 -33.11 5.14
N ARG A 344 -16.47 -32.18 5.23
CA ARG A 344 -15.64 -31.95 6.42
C ARG A 344 -15.27 -30.45 6.57
N HIS A 345 -16.20 -29.57 6.28
CA HIS A 345 -15.95 -28.13 6.18
C HIS A 345 -15.44 -27.52 7.50
N LEU A 346 -16.11 -27.82 8.64
CA LEU A 346 -15.69 -27.32 9.95
C LEU A 346 -14.35 -27.90 10.41
N ASN A 347 -13.97 -29.10 9.96
CA ASN A 347 -12.65 -29.67 10.25
C ASN A 347 -11.51 -28.85 9.62
N LYS A 348 -11.74 -28.26 8.44
CA LYS A 348 -10.74 -27.38 7.80
C LYS A 348 -10.54 -26.09 8.60
N LEU A 349 -11.64 -25.48 9.06
CA LEU A 349 -11.58 -24.32 9.92
C LEU A 349 -10.80 -24.60 11.20
N TYR A 350 -11.14 -25.71 11.88
CA TYR A 350 -10.44 -26.14 13.08
C TYR A 350 -8.95 -26.46 12.79
N ALA A 351 -8.65 -27.10 11.66
CA ALA A 351 -7.29 -27.43 11.27
C ALA A 351 -6.44 -26.18 10.95
N SER A 352 -7.04 -25.12 10.44
CA SER A 352 -6.36 -23.82 10.28
C SER A 352 -6.03 -23.20 11.63
N LEU A 353 -7.04 -23.03 12.49
CA LEU A 353 -6.86 -22.48 13.84
C LEU A 353 -5.86 -23.28 14.69
N ALA A 354 -5.83 -24.61 14.53
CA ALA A 354 -4.86 -25.47 15.25
C ALA A 354 -3.40 -25.22 14.86
N GLN A 355 -3.13 -24.47 13.79
CA GLN A 355 -1.79 -24.10 13.33
C GLN A 355 -1.37 -22.69 13.77
N ASP A 356 -2.22 -21.94 14.47
CA ASP A 356 -1.92 -20.57 14.90
C ASP A 356 -0.67 -20.45 15.78
N TYR A 357 -0.24 -21.55 16.38
CA TYR A 357 1.05 -21.61 17.11
C TYR A 357 2.29 -21.34 16.23
N LEU A 358 2.14 -21.37 14.90
CA LEU A 358 3.20 -21.04 13.96
C LEU A 358 3.41 -19.53 13.84
N TYR A 359 2.39 -18.72 14.09
CA TYR A 359 2.53 -17.27 14.13
C TYR A 359 3.33 -16.85 15.38
N ALA A 360 4.28 -15.92 15.19
CA ALA A 360 5.04 -15.36 16.31
C ALA A 360 4.15 -14.53 17.24
N HIS A 361 3.15 -13.86 16.66
CA HIS A 361 2.17 -13.03 17.36
C HIS A 361 0.74 -13.39 16.90
N PRO A 362 0.17 -14.51 17.40
CA PRO A 362 -1.11 -15.02 16.89
C PRO A 362 -2.32 -14.13 17.23
N TYR A 363 -2.14 -13.14 18.10
CA TYR A 363 -3.20 -12.20 18.51
C TYR A 363 -2.99 -10.78 17.95
N ASN A 364 -2.15 -10.64 16.94
CA ASN A 364 -1.85 -9.31 16.38
C ASN A 364 -2.28 -9.22 14.91
#